data_951053bcdf6f974ff11b0d7e73ea63cd
#
_entry.id   951053bcdf6f974ff11b0d7e73ea63cd
#
_cell.length_a   1.000
_cell.length_b   1.000
_cell.length_c   1.000
_cell.angle_alpha   90.00
_cell.angle_beta   90.00
_cell.angle_gamma   90.00
#
_symmetry.space_group_name_H-M   'P 1'
#
loop_
_entity.id
_entity.type
_entity.pdbx_description
1 polymer ?
#
loop_
_entity_poly.entity_id
_entity_poly.type
_entity_poly.pdbx_seq_one_letter_code
_entity_poly.pdbx_strand_id
1 'polypeptide(L)'
;MMMWLSAEYMAVLVTTTSAEAVLLAISGDKRLTIALAAAVIAVVLLAVIITKAVTKRKIINKIDFMSDALGSGESAFRYSEDGHGNRQLNRSLNRLHSIFEAEKNDIRERDRYFAQMLDHVQSGVIVLDGDKVDYCNAVARGLLGMADISNLRQVERISTELAEAFRNADGSEIHAAVQSERGTVQLSVSACTSRLHSAEVRIVTFNDITREMEDNETESWTRLIRVMTHEIMNTITPIASLSSALSQNLSDYSEDDIRSALGTIASSSEGLLNFIQSYRSLTHIAAPVRKAFYFKEVATDAMNIARTNWPSVNVCYNELSDDIILYADQGQISQVINNIVKNAVQAGARNVTITASIDKRDCTLINISNDGEPLSESSQEQLFVPFFTTKGSAGTGVGLSLSRQMLRLNGGTIKLASSTRELTVFTIIL
;
A
#
# COMPACT_ATOMS: atom_id res chain seq x y z
N MET A 1 11.35 -67.99 -2.12
CA MET A 1 11.92 -69.32 -1.98
C MET A 1 11.53 -70.03 -0.66
N MET A 2 11.70 -69.45 0.53
CA MET A 2 11.27 -70.03 1.82
C MET A 2 9.76 -70.28 1.97
N MET A 3 8.89 -69.55 1.32
CA MET A 3 7.42 -69.75 1.39
C MET A 3 6.91 -70.87 0.52
N TRP A 4 7.60 -71.18 -0.56
CA TRP A 4 7.28 -72.36 -1.42
C TRP A 4 7.70 -73.63 -0.74
N LEU A 5 8.89 -73.68 -0.14
CA LEU A 5 9.37 -74.78 0.68
C LEU A 5 8.48 -75.07 1.89
N SER A 6 7.87 -74.08 2.55
CA SER A 6 6.93 -74.30 3.66
C SER A 6 5.56 -74.86 3.20
N ALA A 7 5.06 -74.47 2.04
CA ALA A 7 3.82 -74.93 1.49
C ALA A 7 3.96 -76.37 0.98
N GLU A 8 5.06 -76.76 0.31
CA GLU A 8 5.37 -78.11 -0.09
C GLU A 8 5.61 -79.03 1.12
N TYR A 9 6.37 -78.57 2.12
CA TYR A 9 6.57 -79.34 3.35
C TYR A 9 5.25 -79.62 4.10
N MET A 10 4.37 -78.60 4.14
CA MET A 10 3.05 -78.76 4.75
C MET A 10 2.12 -79.67 3.94
N ALA A 11 2.20 -79.61 2.62
CA ALA A 11 1.44 -80.50 1.75
C ALA A 11 1.93 -81.93 1.91
N VAL A 12 3.25 -82.14 2.00
CA VAL A 12 3.85 -83.47 2.26
C VAL A 12 3.46 -83.99 3.67
N LEU A 13 3.49 -83.13 4.69
CA LEU A 13 3.13 -83.47 6.07
C LEU A 13 1.64 -83.85 6.17
N VAL A 14 0.75 -83.11 5.50
CA VAL A 14 -0.70 -83.38 5.46
C VAL A 14 -0.99 -84.69 4.68
N THR A 15 -0.26 -84.94 3.59
CA THR A 15 -0.46 -86.20 2.81
C THR A 15 0.09 -87.44 3.55
N THR A 16 1.23 -87.34 4.22
CA THR A 16 1.78 -88.45 5.02
C THR A 16 0.92 -88.74 6.25
N THR A 17 0.48 -87.73 6.99
CA THR A 17 -0.41 -87.90 8.15
C THR A 17 -1.81 -88.44 7.75
N SER A 18 -2.33 -88.05 6.58
CA SER A 18 -3.58 -88.57 6.07
C SER A 18 -3.46 -90.01 5.61
N ALA A 19 -2.32 -90.40 5.02
CA ALA A 19 -2.04 -91.81 4.64
C ALA A 19 -1.89 -92.71 5.87
N GLU A 20 -1.21 -92.24 6.91
CA GLU A 20 -1.13 -92.98 8.19
C GLU A 20 -2.50 -93.06 8.90
N ALA A 21 -3.32 -91.99 8.82
CA ALA A 21 -4.68 -92.01 9.35
C ALA A 21 -5.58 -93.05 8.65
N VAL A 22 -5.44 -93.26 7.34
CA VAL A 22 -6.15 -94.29 6.56
C VAL A 22 -5.66 -95.65 6.91
N LEU A 23 -4.35 -95.91 7.06
CA LEU A 23 -3.78 -97.18 7.48
C LEU A 23 -4.21 -97.55 8.91
N LEU A 24 -4.32 -96.68 9.83
CA LEU A 24 -4.78 -96.85 11.20
C LEU A 24 -6.30 -97.04 11.29
N ALA A 25 -7.08 -96.46 10.38
CA ALA A 25 -8.52 -96.67 10.27
C ALA A 25 -8.84 -98.15 9.92
N ILE A 26 -7.94 -98.87 9.25
CA ILE A 26 -8.02 -100.27 8.88
C ILE A 26 -7.72 -101.19 10.11
N SER A 27 -6.99 -100.67 11.14
CA SER A 27 -6.61 -101.41 12.35
C SER A 27 -7.69 -101.54 13.44
N GLY A 28 -8.87 -100.91 13.29
CA GLY A 28 -10.04 -101.09 14.17
C GLY A 28 -10.03 -100.28 15.49
N ASP A 29 -8.98 -99.47 15.82
CA ASP A 29 -8.94 -98.68 17.04
C ASP A 29 -9.50 -97.23 16.83
N LYS A 30 -10.80 -97.08 17.13
CA LYS A 30 -11.55 -95.83 16.95
C LYS A 30 -11.00 -94.65 17.73
N ARG A 31 -10.28 -94.82 18.83
CA ARG A 31 -9.70 -93.77 19.65
C ARG A 31 -8.47 -93.15 19.00
N LEU A 32 -7.64 -93.99 18.38
CA LEU A 32 -6.42 -93.56 17.72
C LEU A 32 -6.72 -92.84 16.42
N THR A 33 -7.74 -93.29 15.66
CA THR A 33 -8.20 -92.59 14.45
C THR A 33 -8.78 -91.18 14.73
N ILE A 34 -9.55 -90.98 15.81
CA ILE A 34 -10.09 -89.71 16.23
C ILE A 34 -8.94 -88.72 16.66
N ALA A 35 -7.95 -89.22 17.44
CA ALA A 35 -6.81 -88.42 17.87
C ALA A 35 -5.95 -87.95 16.67
N LEU A 36 -5.76 -88.85 15.67
CA LEU A 36 -5.02 -88.46 14.46
C LEU A 36 -5.77 -87.43 13.58
N ALA A 37 -7.08 -87.62 13.42
CA ALA A 37 -7.91 -86.63 12.73
C ALA A 37 -7.91 -85.26 13.43
N ALA A 38 -7.99 -85.28 14.75
CA ALA A 38 -7.87 -84.00 15.52
C ALA A 38 -6.49 -83.34 15.36
N ALA A 39 -5.41 -84.14 15.32
CA ALA A 39 -4.06 -83.60 15.06
C ALA A 39 -3.90 -82.97 13.67
N VAL A 40 -4.45 -83.65 12.63
CA VAL A 40 -4.46 -83.12 11.25
C VAL A 40 -5.24 -81.80 11.17
N ILE A 41 -6.42 -81.73 11.81
CA ILE A 41 -7.22 -80.48 11.85
C ILE A 41 -6.46 -79.40 12.58
N ALA A 42 -5.78 -79.64 13.69
CA ALA A 42 -4.98 -78.69 14.43
C ALA A 42 -3.80 -78.14 13.59
N VAL A 43 -3.11 -79.01 12.85
CA VAL A 43 -2.02 -78.63 11.94
C VAL A 43 -2.53 -77.72 10.80
N VAL A 44 -3.67 -78.07 10.20
CA VAL A 44 -4.30 -77.28 9.13
C VAL A 44 -4.72 -75.90 9.68
N LEU A 45 -5.35 -75.85 10.85
CA LEU A 45 -5.72 -74.61 11.50
C LEU A 45 -4.50 -73.76 11.82
N LEU A 46 -3.44 -74.36 12.35
CA LEU A 46 -2.17 -73.65 12.64
C LEU A 46 -1.54 -73.13 11.35
N ALA A 47 -1.53 -73.86 10.28
CA ALA A 47 -1.06 -73.49 8.98
C ALA A 47 -1.85 -72.25 8.41
N VAL A 48 -3.19 -72.29 8.54
CA VAL A 48 -4.05 -71.17 8.14
C VAL A 48 -3.78 -69.91 8.98
N ILE A 49 -3.56 -70.05 10.29
CA ILE A 49 -3.23 -68.94 11.17
C ILE A 49 -1.87 -68.34 10.80
N ILE A 50 -0.86 -69.21 10.60
CA ILE A 50 0.49 -68.72 10.21
C ILE A 50 0.46 -68.00 8.85
N THR A 51 -0.21 -68.59 7.86
CA THR A 51 -0.32 -67.97 6.53
C THR A 51 -1.04 -66.60 6.57
N LYS A 52 -2.15 -66.54 7.35
CA LYS A 52 -2.83 -65.21 7.58
C LYS A 52 -1.92 -64.23 8.28
N ALA A 53 -1.19 -64.61 9.31
CA ALA A 53 -0.28 -63.75 10.04
C ALA A 53 0.88 -63.22 9.15
N VAL A 54 1.50 -64.07 8.35
CA VAL A 54 2.55 -63.72 7.40
C VAL A 54 2.02 -62.82 6.30
N THR A 55 0.83 -63.09 5.78
CA THR A 55 0.22 -62.23 4.75
C THR A 55 -0.11 -60.84 5.31
N LYS A 56 -0.71 -60.80 6.52
CA LYS A 56 -1.00 -59.53 7.20
C LYS A 56 0.29 -58.71 7.41
N ARG A 57 1.36 -59.34 7.90
CA ARG A 57 2.65 -58.67 8.13
C ARG A 57 3.26 -58.13 6.83
N LYS A 58 3.16 -58.88 5.72
CA LYS A 58 3.61 -58.41 4.40
C LYS A 58 2.83 -57.21 3.88
N ILE A 59 1.51 -57.15 4.13
CA ILE A 59 0.66 -56.03 3.76
C ILE A 59 1.07 -54.78 4.57
N ILE A 60 1.21 -54.92 5.90
CA ILE A 60 1.62 -53.83 6.78
C ILE A 60 2.98 -53.28 6.34
N ASN A 61 3.99 -54.12 6.17
CA ASN A 61 5.32 -53.68 5.74
C ASN A 61 5.31 -52.92 4.39
N LYS A 62 4.40 -53.30 3.46
CA LYS A 62 4.26 -52.58 2.20
C LYS A 62 3.65 -51.19 2.39
N ILE A 63 2.66 -51.09 3.27
CA ILE A 63 2.02 -49.80 3.59
C ILE A 63 3.02 -48.90 4.30
N ASP A 64 3.75 -49.41 5.31
CA ASP A 64 4.77 -48.64 6.04
C ASP A 64 5.88 -48.16 5.09
N PHE A 65 6.41 -49.04 4.24
CA PHE A 65 7.40 -48.63 3.24
C PHE A 65 6.90 -47.53 2.29
N MET A 66 5.63 -47.64 1.86
CA MET A 66 5.03 -46.61 1.02
C MET A 66 4.85 -45.30 1.78
N SER A 67 4.44 -45.34 3.04
CA SER A 67 4.33 -44.17 3.90
C SER A 67 5.67 -43.46 4.08
N ASP A 68 6.73 -44.25 4.32
CA ASP A 68 8.10 -43.73 4.47
C ASP A 68 8.61 -43.14 3.15
N ALA A 69 8.35 -43.80 2.00
CA ALA A 69 8.74 -43.28 0.68
C ALA A 69 8.01 -41.98 0.34
N LEU A 70 6.71 -41.86 0.66
CA LEU A 70 5.95 -40.62 0.49
C LEU A 70 6.47 -39.52 1.41
N GLY A 71 6.83 -39.84 2.65
CA GLY A 71 7.39 -38.88 3.63
C GLY A 71 8.79 -38.38 3.27
N SER A 72 9.67 -39.26 2.72
CA SER A 72 11.01 -38.91 2.26
C SER A 72 11.08 -38.20 0.91
N GLY A 73 9.95 -38.18 0.19
CA GLY A 73 9.86 -37.53 -1.12
C GLY A 73 10.44 -38.33 -2.29
N GLU A 74 10.65 -39.64 -2.12
CA GLU A 74 11.05 -40.56 -3.18
C GLU A 74 9.89 -40.85 -4.13
N SER A 75 9.86 -40.18 -5.30
CA SER A 75 8.75 -40.29 -6.27
C SER A 75 8.87 -41.44 -7.28
N ALA A 76 10.02 -42.12 -7.32
CA ALA A 76 10.31 -43.09 -8.38
C ALA A 76 9.85 -44.54 -8.07
N PHE A 77 9.24 -44.80 -6.89
CA PHE A 77 8.92 -46.12 -6.45
C PHE A 77 7.54 -46.58 -6.96
N ARG A 78 7.50 -47.84 -7.56
CA ARG A 78 6.24 -48.51 -7.93
C ARG A 78 6.31 -49.98 -7.54
N TYR A 79 5.21 -50.53 -7.02
CA TYR A 79 5.06 -51.96 -6.79
C TYR A 79 4.80 -52.69 -8.10
N SER A 80 5.51 -53.83 -8.33
CA SER A 80 5.25 -54.71 -9.49
C SER A 80 3.82 -55.27 -9.45
N GLU A 81 3.14 -55.20 -10.59
CA GLU A 81 1.77 -55.71 -10.76
C GLU A 81 1.75 -57.16 -11.28
N ASP A 82 2.91 -57.79 -11.56
CA ASP A 82 3.01 -59.11 -12.18
C ASP A 82 2.95 -60.29 -11.20
N GLY A 83 2.92 -60.04 -9.89
CA GLY A 83 2.90 -61.06 -8.84
C GLY A 83 1.51 -61.63 -8.53
N HIS A 84 1.37 -62.97 -8.49
CA HIS A 84 0.10 -63.69 -8.30
C HIS A 84 -0.58 -63.51 -6.92
N GLY A 85 0.03 -62.87 -5.93
CA GLY A 85 -0.51 -62.88 -4.56
C GLY A 85 -1.17 -61.57 -4.07
N ASN A 86 -0.78 -60.39 -4.61
CA ASN A 86 -1.22 -59.09 -4.09
C ASN A 86 -1.43 -58.03 -5.19
N ARG A 87 -1.81 -58.47 -6.39
CA ARG A 87 -1.99 -57.61 -7.56
C ARG A 87 -2.93 -56.44 -7.29
N GLN A 88 -4.04 -56.70 -6.62
CA GLN A 88 -5.06 -55.68 -6.33
C GLN A 88 -4.55 -54.67 -5.30
N LEU A 89 -3.84 -55.11 -4.27
CA LEU A 89 -3.21 -54.22 -3.29
C LEU A 89 -2.13 -53.35 -3.93
N ASN A 90 -1.22 -53.94 -4.72
CA ASN A 90 -0.16 -53.19 -5.42
C ASN A 90 -0.73 -52.15 -6.37
N ARG A 91 -1.81 -52.49 -7.10
CA ARG A 91 -2.50 -51.54 -7.97
C ARG A 91 -3.14 -50.39 -7.19
N SER A 92 -3.76 -50.67 -6.03
CA SER A 92 -4.34 -49.63 -5.17
C SER A 92 -3.27 -48.75 -4.57
N LEU A 93 -2.14 -49.26 -4.13
CA LEU A 93 -1.01 -48.52 -3.62
C LEU A 93 -0.36 -47.64 -4.70
N ASN A 94 -0.14 -48.17 -5.91
CA ASN A 94 0.39 -47.42 -7.04
C ASN A 94 -0.56 -46.27 -7.44
N ARG A 95 -1.89 -46.50 -7.40
CA ARG A 95 -2.88 -45.45 -7.66
C ARG A 95 -2.85 -44.37 -6.60
N LEU A 96 -2.76 -44.72 -5.31
CA LEU A 96 -2.60 -43.77 -4.22
C LEU A 96 -1.33 -42.92 -4.41
N HIS A 97 -0.22 -43.55 -4.75
CA HIS A 97 1.03 -42.89 -5.03
C HIS A 97 0.90 -41.88 -6.20
N SER A 98 0.24 -42.32 -7.30
CA SER A 98 0.06 -41.42 -8.46
C SER A 98 -0.83 -40.21 -8.14
N ILE A 99 -1.86 -40.37 -7.29
CA ILE A 99 -2.72 -39.26 -6.84
C ILE A 99 -1.91 -38.28 -5.98
N PHE A 100 -1.12 -38.80 -5.04
CA PHE A 100 -0.29 -37.96 -4.17
C PHE A 100 0.76 -37.18 -4.94
N GLU A 101 1.44 -37.80 -5.90
CA GLU A 101 2.42 -37.13 -6.77
C GLU A 101 1.77 -36.10 -7.68
N ALA A 102 0.57 -36.38 -8.20
CA ALA A 102 -0.18 -35.41 -8.99
C ALA A 102 -0.54 -34.17 -8.15
N GLU A 103 -1.05 -34.37 -6.93
CA GLU A 103 -1.37 -33.27 -6.00
C GLU A 103 -0.14 -32.43 -5.64
N LYS A 104 0.98 -33.10 -5.32
CA LYS A 104 2.24 -32.44 -5.00
C LYS A 104 2.80 -31.62 -6.17
N ASN A 105 2.67 -32.15 -7.38
CA ASN A 105 3.09 -31.44 -8.58
C ASN A 105 2.17 -30.25 -8.88
N ASP A 106 0.85 -30.38 -8.70
CA ASP A 106 -0.11 -29.29 -8.86
C ASP A 106 0.19 -28.14 -7.87
N ILE A 107 0.46 -28.48 -6.60
CA ILE A 107 0.87 -27.48 -5.60
C ILE A 107 2.15 -26.77 -6.05
N ARG A 108 3.18 -27.51 -6.47
CA ARG A 108 4.44 -26.93 -6.94
C ARG A 108 4.29 -26.06 -8.19
N GLU A 109 3.42 -26.46 -9.10
CA GLU A 109 3.12 -25.71 -10.32
C GLU A 109 2.38 -24.41 -9.96
N ARG A 110 1.43 -24.47 -9.05
CA ARG A 110 0.73 -23.28 -8.52
C ARG A 110 1.69 -22.34 -7.80
N ASP A 111 2.58 -22.83 -6.95
CA ASP A 111 3.57 -22.02 -6.27
C ASP A 111 4.50 -21.30 -7.26
N ARG A 112 4.97 -22.00 -8.30
CA ARG A 112 5.77 -21.41 -9.38
C ARG A 112 4.98 -20.36 -10.15
N TYR A 113 3.73 -20.63 -10.47
CA TYR A 113 2.87 -19.70 -11.16
C TYR A 113 2.65 -18.41 -10.35
N PHE A 114 2.37 -18.51 -9.05
CA PHE A 114 2.24 -17.35 -8.19
C PHE A 114 3.54 -16.56 -8.06
N ALA A 115 4.67 -17.23 -7.90
CA ALA A 115 5.97 -16.56 -7.86
C ALA A 115 6.25 -15.80 -9.16
N GLN A 116 6.02 -16.42 -10.32
CA GLN A 116 6.16 -15.76 -11.62
C GLN A 116 5.21 -14.59 -11.79
N MET A 117 3.95 -14.71 -11.37
CA MET A 117 3.00 -13.59 -11.39
C MET A 117 3.50 -12.41 -10.56
N LEU A 118 3.97 -12.66 -9.35
CA LEU A 118 4.50 -11.61 -8.46
C LEU A 118 5.79 -10.96 -9.01
N ASP A 119 6.61 -11.70 -9.75
CA ASP A 119 7.80 -11.16 -10.42
C ASP A 119 7.47 -10.29 -11.65
N HIS A 120 6.27 -10.46 -12.24
CA HIS A 120 5.81 -9.63 -13.36
C HIS A 120 5.02 -8.39 -12.93
N VAL A 121 4.60 -8.31 -11.67
CA VAL A 121 4.01 -7.08 -11.11
C VAL A 121 5.11 -6.05 -10.95
N GLN A 122 4.91 -4.83 -11.44
CA GLN A 122 5.91 -3.74 -11.34
C GLN A 122 6.12 -3.21 -9.91
N SER A 123 5.47 -3.83 -8.93
CA SER A 123 5.56 -3.49 -7.51
C SER A 123 6.54 -4.41 -6.78
N GLY A 124 7.38 -3.83 -5.93
CA GLY A 124 8.13 -4.60 -4.94
C GLY A 124 7.17 -5.20 -3.93
N VAL A 125 7.29 -6.49 -3.66
CA VAL A 125 6.47 -7.21 -2.67
C VAL A 125 7.40 -7.91 -1.68
N ILE A 126 7.20 -7.63 -0.39
CA ILE A 126 7.91 -8.27 0.72
C ILE A 126 6.89 -8.79 1.72
N VAL A 127 7.09 -10.01 2.20
CA VAL A 127 6.30 -10.60 3.30
C VAL A 127 7.19 -10.69 4.53
N LEU A 128 6.73 -10.09 5.62
CA LEU A 128 7.42 -10.01 6.90
C LEU A 128 6.73 -10.87 7.95
N ASP A 129 7.50 -11.68 8.66
CA ASP A 129 7.15 -12.30 9.93
C ASP A 129 7.96 -11.60 11.04
N GLY A 130 7.38 -10.59 11.68
CA GLY A 130 8.12 -9.64 12.51
C GLY A 130 9.19 -8.88 11.70
N ASP A 131 10.47 -9.02 12.08
CA ASP A 131 11.61 -8.45 11.34
C ASP A 131 12.19 -9.41 10.29
N LYS A 132 11.74 -10.67 10.23
CA LYS A 132 12.21 -11.67 9.27
C LYS A 132 11.47 -11.52 7.96
N VAL A 133 12.20 -11.61 6.85
CA VAL A 133 11.63 -11.63 5.50
C VAL A 133 11.39 -13.08 5.08
N ASP A 134 10.13 -13.45 4.90
CA ASP A 134 9.74 -14.79 4.45
C ASP A 134 9.65 -14.88 2.92
N TYR A 135 9.32 -13.76 2.27
CA TYR A 135 9.25 -13.69 0.81
C TYR A 135 9.66 -12.30 0.32
N CYS A 136 10.36 -12.25 -0.82
CA CYS A 136 10.74 -11.03 -1.51
C CYS A 136 10.76 -11.31 -3.02
N ASN A 137 9.98 -10.56 -3.80
CA ASN A 137 9.97 -10.72 -5.26
C ASN A 137 11.21 -10.09 -5.93
N ALA A 138 11.41 -10.37 -7.21
CA ALA A 138 12.56 -9.86 -7.98
C ALA A 138 12.55 -8.32 -8.09
N VAL A 139 11.37 -7.72 -8.21
CA VAL A 139 11.20 -6.27 -8.31
C VAL A 139 11.63 -5.57 -7.02
N ALA A 140 11.24 -6.12 -5.85
CA ALA A 140 11.67 -5.58 -4.56
C ALA A 140 13.19 -5.59 -4.41
N ARG A 141 13.85 -6.69 -4.78
CA ARG A 141 15.32 -6.78 -4.79
C ARG A 141 15.95 -5.73 -5.70
N GLY A 142 15.38 -5.55 -6.91
CA GLY A 142 15.84 -4.56 -7.88
C GLY A 142 15.70 -3.12 -7.40
N LEU A 143 14.54 -2.75 -6.81
CA LEU A 143 14.29 -1.42 -6.29
C LEU A 143 15.17 -1.06 -5.08
N LEU A 144 15.45 -2.05 -4.21
CA LEU A 144 16.31 -1.86 -3.04
C LEU A 144 17.80 -2.05 -3.34
N GLY A 145 18.16 -2.50 -4.57
CA GLY A 145 19.56 -2.75 -4.95
C GLY A 145 20.21 -3.92 -4.20
N MET A 146 19.41 -4.88 -3.72
CA MET A 146 19.88 -6.02 -2.92
C MET A 146 19.68 -7.34 -3.65
N ALA A 147 20.67 -8.22 -3.62
CA ALA A 147 20.57 -9.56 -4.21
C ALA A 147 19.66 -10.47 -3.40
N ASP A 148 19.70 -10.35 -2.07
CA ASP A 148 18.89 -11.14 -1.13
C ASP A 148 18.56 -10.31 0.11
N ILE A 149 17.32 -10.46 0.58
CA ILE A 149 16.79 -9.74 1.75
C ILE A 149 16.17 -10.77 2.68
N SER A 150 16.81 -11.05 3.79
CA SER A 150 16.36 -12.02 4.79
C SER A 150 15.87 -11.37 6.10
N ASN A 151 16.20 -10.10 6.31
CA ASN A 151 15.80 -9.38 7.53
C ASN A 151 15.62 -7.88 7.27
N LEU A 152 14.66 -7.27 7.91
CA LEU A 152 14.32 -5.85 7.79
C LEU A 152 15.47 -4.92 8.20
N ARG A 153 16.37 -5.38 9.07
CA ARG A 153 17.60 -4.63 9.43
C ARG A 153 18.52 -4.37 8.25
N GLN A 154 18.45 -5.17 7.18
CA GLN A 154 19.22 -4.91 5.96
C GLN A 154 18.65 -3.69 5.23
N VAL A 155 17.32 -3.55 5.20
CA VAL A 155 16.62 -2.38 4.63
C VAL A 155 16.91 -1.12 5.47
N GLU A 156 16.94 -1.25 6.80
CA GLU A 156 17.25 -0.17 7.74
C GLU A 156 18.65 0.46 7.52
N ARG A 157 19.61 -0.34 7.04
CA ARG A 157 20.96 0.15 6.66
C ARG A 157 20.95 1.03 5.41
N ILE A 158 19.98 0.87 4.54
CA ILE A 158 19.82 1.71 3.33
C ILE A 158 19.04 2.96 3.68
N SER A 159 17.90 2.82 4.36
CA SER A 159 17.03 3.90 4.77
C SER A 159 16.24 3.52 6.02
N THR A 160 16.49 4.24 7.10
CA THR A 160 15.73 4.10 8.37
C THR A 160 14.26 4.46 8.14
N GLU A 161 14.01 5.51 7.34
CA GLU A 161 12.66 5.96 6.99
C GLU A 161 11.86 4.88 6.25
N LEU A 162 12.51 4.17 5.30
CA LEU A 162 11.86 3.07 4.58
C LEU A 162 11.56 1.88 5.50
N ALA A 163 12.48 1.53 6.40
CA ALA A 163 12.25 0.44 7.35
C ALA A 163 11.12 0.77 8.34
N GLU A 164 11.01 2.02 8.77
CA GLU A 164 9.90 2.51 9.58
C GLU A 164 8.58 2.49 8.79
N ALA A 165 8.60 2.89 7.50
CA ALA A 165 7.44 2.79 6.63
C ALA A 165 6.98 1.32 6.49
N PHE A 166 7.89 0.35 6.36
CA PHE A 166 7.56 -1.07 6.30
C PHE A 166 6.95 -1.61 7.60
N ARG A 167 7.36 -1.05 8.76
CA ARG A 167 6.79 -1.42 10.07
C ARG A 167 5.44 -0.77 10.34
N ASN A 168 5.26 0.49 9.92
CA ASN A 168 4.16 1.34 10.38
C ASN A 168 3.06 1.57 9.35
N ALA A 169 3.29 1.27 8.05
CA ALA A 169 2.25 1.40 7.04
C ALA A 169 1.05 0.50 7.40
N ASP A 170 -0.12 1.08 7.56
CA ASP A 170 -1.37 0.38 7.90
C ASP A 170 -2.47 0.83 6.92
N GLY A 171 -2.42 0.28 5.70
CA GLY A 171 -3.38 0.59 4.64
C GLY A 171 -3.28 2.01 4.05
N SER A 172 -2.47 2.91 4.63
CA SER A 172 -2.17 4.23 4.08
C SER A 172 -0.88 4.20 3.28
N GLU A 173 -0.83 4.96 2.19
CA GLU A 173 0.41 5.15 1.43
C GLU A 173 1.37 6.04 2.19
N ILE A 174 2.59 5.55 2.40
CA ILE A 174 3.71 6.31 2.98
C ILE A 174 4.75 6.47 1.89
N HIS A 175 5.22 7.71 1.70
CA HIS A 175 6.29 8.00 0.75
C HIS A 175 7.63 7.97 1.49
N ALA A 176 8.61 7.26 0.94
CA ALA A 176 9.96 7.18 1.48
C ALA A 176 11.00 7.34 0.36
N ALA A 177 12.08 8.07 0.64
CA ALA A 177 13.17 8.24 -0.28
C ALA A 177 14.28 7.21 -0.03
N VAL A 178 14.81 6.63 -1.09
CA VAL A 178 15.91 5.65 -1.03
C VAL A 178 17.04 6.10 -1.94
N GLN A 179 18.26 6.10 -1.43
CA GLN A 179 19.48 6.33 -2.23
C GLN A 179 19.84 5.04 -2.97
N SER A 180 19.74 5.07 -4.29
CA SER A 180 20.17 3.98 -5.19
C SER A 180 21.44 4.40 -5.93
N GLU A 181 22.14 3.43 -6.53
CA GLU A 181 23.25 3.72 -7.44
C GLU A 181 22.86 4.63 -8.63
N ARG A 182 21.58 4.66 -8.98
CA ARG A 182 21.01 5.47 -10.06
C ARG A 182 20.52 6.86 -9.61
N GLY A 183 20.66 7.20 -8.33
CA GLY A 183 20.14 8.42 -7.72
C GLY A 183 19.12 8.16 -6.64
N THR A 184 18.43 9.22 -6.21
CA THR A 184 17.36 9.14 -5.21
C THR A 184 16.08 8.61 -5.86
N VAL A 185 15.59 7.46 -5.40
CA VAL A 185 14.33 6.84 -5.84
C VAL A 185 13.25 7.15 -4.81
N GLN A 186 12.09 7.62 -5.27
CA GLN A 186 10.92 7.86 -4.42
C GLN A 186 10.02 6.64 -4.45
N LEU A 187 9.78 6.05 -3.29
CA LEU A 187 8.93 4.86 -3.15
C LEU A 187 7.60 5.22 -2.46
N SER A 188 6.49 4.79 -3.05
CA SER A 188 5.19 4.74 -2.36
C SER A 188 5.06 3.36 -1.72
N VAL A 189 4.92 3.31 -0.40
CA VAL A 189 4.85 2.10 0.42
C VAL A 189 3.46 1.94 0.99
N SER A 190 2.89 0.77 0.84
CA SER A 190 1.63 0.37 1.49
C SER A 190 1.80 -1.01 2.12
N ALA A 191 1.16 -1.27 3.24
CA ALA A 191 1.21 -2.57 3.89
C ALA A 191 -0.16 -3.00 4.38
N CYS A 192 -0.37 -4.31 4.40
CA CYS A 192 -1.53 -4.92 5.03
C CYS A 192 -1.10 -6.12 5.87
N THR A 193 -1.86 -6.40 6.92
CA THR A 193 -1.62 -7.55 7.80
C THR A 193 -2.52 -8.70 7.38
N SER A 194 -1.97 -9.91 7.29
CA SER A 194 -2.68 -11.15 6.94
C SER A 194 -2.29 -12.26 7.91
N ARG A 195 -3.12 -13.31 8.01
CA ARG A 195 -2.82 -14.50 8.81
C ARG A 195 -2.44 -15.67 7.93
N LEU A 196 -1.25 -16.22 8.15
CA LEU A 196 -0.75 -17.41 7.49
C LEU A 196 -0.45 -18.49 8.53
N HIS A 197 -1.13 -19.65 8.50
CA HIS A 197 -0.92 -20.80 9.41
C HIS A 197 -0.88 -20.46 10.91
N SER A 198 -1.68 -19.51 11.39
CA SER A 198 -1.72 -19.02 12.78
C SER A 198 -0.65 -17.96 13.14
N ALA A 199 0.27 -17.62 12.23
CA ALA A 199 1.16 -16.50 12.37
C ALA A 199 0.56 -15.25 11.69
N GLU A 200 0.78 -14.10 12.29
CA GLU A 200 0.41 -12.81 11.71
C GLU A 200 1.59 -12.33 10.86
N VAL A 201 1.36 -12.24 9.55
CA VAL A 201 2.37 -11.78 8.60
C VAL A 201 1.97 -10.43 8.01
N ARG A 202 2.95 -9.59 7.75
CA ARG A 202 2.76 -8.30 7.12
C ARG A 202 3.19 -8.37 5.66
N ILE A 203 2.29 -8.01 4.76
CA ILE A 203 2.57 -7.91 3.33
C ILE A 203 2.80 -6.43 3.01
N VAL A 204 4.01 -6.11 2.60
CA VAL A 204 4.44 -4.76 2.20
C VAL A 204 4.57 -4.71 0.69
N THR A 205 3.91 -3.74 0.09
CA THR A 205 4.02 -3.43 -1.35
C THR A 205 4.58 -2.03 -1.53
N PHE A 206 5.46 -1.84 -2.49
CA PHE A 206 6.03 -0.53 -2.79
C PHE A 206 6.35 -0.38 -4.27
N ASN A 207 6.17 0.84 -4.76
CA ASN A 207 6.36 1.21 -6.16
C ASN A 207 7.34 2.38 -6.26
N ASP A 208 8.13 2.38 -7.34
CA ASP A 208 8.90 3.56 -7.73
C ASP A 208 7.93 4.58 -8.35
N ILE A 209 7.79 5.73 -7.70
CA ILE A 209 6.96 6.86 -8.14
C ILE A 209 7.80 8.06 -8.56
N THR A 210 9.11 7.86 -8.78
CA THR A 210 10.04 8.95 -9.13
C THR A 210 9.60 9.63 -10.43
N ARG A 211 9.30 8.82 -11.46
CA ARG A 211 8.88 9.34 -12.76
C ARG A 211 7.54 10.08 -12.67
N GLU A 212 6.55 9.52 -11.98
CA GLU A 212 5.25 10.15 -11.79
C GLU A 212 5.37 11.48 -11.04
N MET A 213 6.27 11.55 -10.07
CA MET A 213 6.56 12.80 -9.35
C MET A 213 7.27 13.82 -10.24
N GLU A 214 8.28 13.41 -11.02
CA GLU A 214 9.00 14.27 -11.96
C GLU A 214 8.07 14.78 -13.08
N ASP A 215 7.20 13.94 -13.62
CA ASP A 215 6.22 14.31 -14.64
C ASP A 215 5.21 15.32 -14.07
N ASN A 216 4.68 15.08 -12.87
CA ASN A 216 3.78 16.01 -12.16
C ASN A 216 4.47 17.36 -11.87
N GLU A 217 5.73 17.32 -11.44
CA GLU A 217 6.51 18.53 -11.20
C GLU A 217 6.71 19.30 -12.50
N THR A 218 7.12 18.63 -13.57
CA THR A 218 7.34 19.21 -14.90
C THR A 218 6.04 19.80 -15.48
N GLU A 219 4.92 19.10 -15.34
CA GLU A 219 3.61 19.61 -15.76
C GLU A 219 3.23 20.86 -14.96
N SER A 220 3.45 20.84 -13.64
CA SER A 220 3.21 21.98 -12.76
C SER A 220 4.07 23.18 -13.14
N TRP A 221 5.36 22.98 -13.43
CA TRP A 221 6.27 24.02 -13.91
C TRP A 221 5.85 24.55 -15.27
N THR A 222 5.49 23.69 -16.20
CA THR A 222 5.04 24.09 -17.53
C THR A 222 3.77 24.94 -17.47
N ARG A 223 2.82 24.54 -16.64
CA ARG A 223 1.59 25.32 -16.38
C ARG A 223 1.91 26.67 -15.76
N LEU A 224 2.80 26.69 -14.77
CA LEU A 224 3.26 27.92 -14.12
C LEU A 224 3.88 28.89 -15.15
N ILE A 225 4.83 28.42 -15.97
CA ILE A 225 5.51 29.22 -16.99
C ILE A 225 4.50 29.78 -18.01
N ARG A 226 3.51 28.97 -18.42
CA ARG A 226 2.46 29.42 -19.36
C ARG A 226 1.63 30.56 -18.77
N VAL A 227 1.18 30.43 -17.52
CA VAL A 227 0.41 31.46 -16.85
C VAL A 227 1.26 32.72 -16.65
N MET A 228 2.53 32.60 -16.23
CA MET A 228 3.44 33.72 -16.09
C MET A 228 3.64 34.47 -17.40
N THR A 229 3.90 33.74 -18.49
CA THR A 229 4.11 34.37 -19.81
C THR A 229 2.87 35.12 -20.24
N HIS A 230 1.67 34.54 -20.00
CA HIS A 230 0.41 35.19 -20.34
C HIS A 230 0.21 36.50 -19.54
N GLU A 231 0.39 36.46 -18.22
CA GLU A 231 0.20 37.62 -17.35
C GLU A 231 1.25 38.73 -17.60
N ILE A 232 2.50 38.34 -17.86
CA ILE A 232 3.56 39.28 -18.23
C ILE A 232 3.22 39.96 -19.56
N MET A 233 2.78 39.22 -20.57
CA MET A 233 2.40 39.77 -21.86
C MET A 233 1.20 40.69 -21.77
N ASN A 234 0.19 40.32 -20.98
CA ASN A 234 -1.01 41.12 -20.77
C ASN A 234 -0.70 42.48 -20.10
N THR A 235 0.33 42.54 -19.26
CA THR A 235 0.73 43.76 -18.56
C THR A 235 1.76 44.58 -19.34
N ILE A 236 2.72 43.97 -20.03
CA ILE A 236 3.76 44.66 -20.80
C ILE A 236 3.22 45.22 -22.12
N THR A 237 2.31 44.52 -22.80
CA THR A 237 1.79 44.97 -24.10
C THR A 237 1.11 46.32 -24.05
N PRO A 238 0.20 46.64 -23.12
CA PRO A 238 -0.36 48.01 -23.01
C PRO A 238 0.70 49.08 -22.70
N ILE A 239 1.67 48.77 -21.83
CA ILE A 239 2.77 49.66 -21.50
C ILE A 239 3.56 50.01 -22.75
N ALA A 240 4.01 48.99 -23.49
CA ALA A 240 4.81 49.18 -24.70
C ALA A 240 4.03 49.91 -25.81
N SER A 241 2.75 49.50 -26.05
CA SER A 241 1.92 50.12 -27.07
C SER A 241 1.62 51.60 -26.79
N LEU A 242 1.18 51.91 -25.58
CA LEU A 242 0.86 53.31 -25.20
C LEU A 242 2.11 54.17 -25.14
N SER A 243 3.23 53.66 -24.62
CA SER A 243 4.50 54.39 -24.60
C SER A 243 5.00 54.68 -26.02
N SER A 244 4.90 53.72 -26.94
CA SER A 244 5.28 53.88 -28.34
C SER A 244 4.39 54.91 -29.05
N ALA A 245 3.07 54.81 -28.84
CA ALA A 245 2.11 55.76 -29.44
C ALA A 245 2.33 57.19 -28.97
N LEU A 246 2.52 57.39 -27.68
CA LEU A 246 2.80 58.72 -27.11
C LEU A 246 4.17 59.25 -27.56
N SER A 247 5.18 58.39 -27.74
CA SER A 247 6.52 58.80 -28.19
C SER A 247 6.57 59.20 -29.64
N GLN A 248 5.73 58.61 -30.51
CA GLN A 248 5.73 58.91 -31.95
C GLN A 248 4.97 60.18 -32.32
N ASN A 249 3.83 60.44 -31.70
CA ASN A 249 2.92 61.51 -32.10
C ASN A 249 2.28 62.22 -30.92
N LEU A 250 3.09 62.76 -30.00
CA LEU A 250 2.58 63.41 -28.78
C LEU A 250 1.67 64.61 -29.06
N SER A 251 1.91 65.36 -30.21
CA SER A 251 1.10 66.47 -30.62
C SER A 251 -0.32 66.12 -31.09
N ASP A 252 -0.59 64.88 -31.40
CA ASP A 252 -1.88 64.44 -31.95
C ASP A 252 -2.87 64.04 -30.87
N TYR A 253 -2.45 63.99 -29.61
CA TYR A 253 -3.26 63.62 -28.45
C TYR A 253 -3.68 64.82 -27.59
N SER A 254 -4.88 64.77 -27.08
CA SER A 254 -5.33 65.72 -26.06
C SER A 254 -4.63 65.49 -24.70
N GLU A 255 -4.59 66.53 -23.85
CA GLU A 255 -4.02 66.38 -22.50
C GLU A 255 -4.72 65.29 -21.68
N ASP A 256 -6.02 65.11 -21.86
CA ASP A 256 -6.81 64.04 -21.20
C ASP A 256 -6.44 62.67 -21.72
N ASP A 257 -6.19 62.52 -23.04
CA ASP A 257 -5.74 61.25 -23.63
C ASP A 257 -4.36 60.86 -23.12
N ILE A 258 -3.44 61.81 -23.03
CA ILE A 258 -2.10 61.58 -22.47
C ILE A 258 -2.17 61.20 -21.00
N ARG A 259 -3.02 61.87 -20.23
CA ARG A 259 -3.23 61.55 -18.81
C ARG A 259 -3.80 60.17 -18.62
N SER A 260 -4.78 59.78 -19.42
CA SER A 260 -5.41 58.44 -19.43
C SER A 260 -4.41 57.35 -19.80
N ALA A 261 -3.60 57.57 -20.84
CA ALA A 261 -2.57 56.63 -21.28
C ALA A 261 -1.47 56.44 -20.21
N LEU A 262 -0.98 57.54 -19.61
CA LEU A 262 -0.03 57.46 -18.50
C LEU A 262 -0.61 56.77 -17.27
N GLY A 263 -1.89 56.98 -16.97
CA GLY A 263 -2.60 56.26 -15.91
C GLY A 263 -2.66 54.76 -16.17
N THR A 264 -2.92 54.34 -17.41
CA THR A 264 -2.92 52.92 -17.81
C THR A 264 -1.52 52.31 -17.73
N ILE A 265 -0.49 53.04 -18.16
CA ILE A 265 0.91 52.59 -18.04
C ILE A 265 1.28 52.39 -16.55
N ALA A 266 0.95 53.36 -15.70
CA ALA A 266 1.23 53.31 -14.27
C ALA A 266 0.52 52.10 -13.59
N SER A 267 -0.77 51.96 -13.84
CA SER A 267 -1.55 50.82 -13.26
C SER A 267 -1.09 49.44 -13.76
N SER A 268 -0.73 49.32 -15.05
CA SER A 268 -0.15 48.09 -15.60
C SER A 268 1.23 47.76 -14.99
N SER A 269 2.07 48.81 -14.80
CA SER A 269 3.39 48.64 -14.16
C SER A 269 3.25 48.17 -12.71
N GLU A 270 2.32 48.74 -11.95
CA GLU A 270 2.02 48.37 -10.57
C GLU A 270 1.48 46.96 -10.50
N GLY A 271 0.61 46.56 -11.44
CA GLY A 271 0.12 45.20 -11.59
C GLY A 271 1.26 44.18 -11.82
N LEU A 272 2.24 44.52 -12.68
CA LEU A 272 3.40 43.66 -12.92
C LEU A 272 4.30 43.55 -11.68
N LEU A 273 4.52 44.61 -10.94
CA LEU A 273 5.28 44.55 -9.68
C LEU A 273 4.61 43.64 -8.65
N ASN A 274 3.30 43.76 -8.49
CA ASN A 274 2.52 42.92 -7.59
C ASN A 274 2.57 41.47 -8.01
N PHE A 275 2.52 41.19 -9.31
CA PHE A 275 2.66 39.82 -9.86
C PHE A 275 4.05 39.22 -9.56
N ILE A 276 5.14 39.98 -9.78
CA ILE A 276 6.51 39.54 -9.49
C ILE A 276 6.71 39.30 -7.99
N GLN A 277 6.15 40.13 -7.11
CA GLN A 277 6.19 39.91 -5.66
C GLN A 277 5.45 38.62 -5.25
N SER A 278 4.30 38.39 -5.85
CA SER A 278 3.50 37.16 -5.61
C SER A 278 4.24 35.91 -6.06
N TYR A 279 4.90 35.96 -7.22
CA TYR A 279 5.75 34.86 -7.70
C TYR A 279 6.94 34.61 -6.76
N ARG A 280 7.63 35.67 -6.33
CA ARG A 280 8.74 35.53 -5.37
C ARG A 280 8.30 34.89 -4.06
N SER A 281 7.13 35.29 -3.56
CA SER A 281 6.57 34.67 -2.33
C SER A 281 6.26 33.20 -2.48
N LEU A 282 5.89 32.73 -3.68
CA LEU A 282 5.62 31.31 -3.96
C LEU A 282 6.92 30.49 -4.07
N THR A 283 7.96 31.05 -4.70
CA THR A 283 9.22 30.33 -4.97
C THR A 283 10.22 30.35 -3.82
N HIS A 284 10.07 31.30 -2.88
CA HIS A 284 11.01 31.52 -1.76
C HIS A 284 10.28 31.49 -0.42
N ILE A 285 9.63 30.36 -0.09
CA ILE A 285 9.08 30.17 1.25
C ILE A 285 10.23 29.76 2.17
N ALA A 286 10.45 30.55 3.22
CA ALA A 286 11.46 30.23 4.22
C ALA A 286 11.14 28.92 4.93
N ALA A 287 12.16 28.16 5.30
CA ALA A 287 11.99 26.99 6.14
C ALA A 287 11.30 27.40 7.46
N PRO A 288 10.29 26.62 7.94
CA PRO A 288 9.53 27.01 9.12
C PRO A 288 10.39 26.93 10.38
N VAL A 289 10.28 27.96 11.22
CA VAL A 289 10.86 27.97 12.57
C VAL A 289 9.77 27.52 13.55
N ARG A 290 9.63 26.22 13.72
CA ARG A 290 8.57 25.61 14.53
C ARG A 290 8.78 25.89 16.02
N LYS A 291 7.71 26.36 16.70
CA LYS A 291 7.64 26.57 18.13
C LYS A 291 6.25 26.19 18.63
N ALA A 292 6.15 25.88 19.92
CA ALA A 292 4.84 25.69 20.56
C ALA A 292 4.21 27.08 20.84
N PHE A 293 2.95 27.26 20.46
CA PHE A 293 2.18 28.47 20.73
C PHE A 293 0.68 28.13 20.85
N TYR A 294 -0.09 29.00 21.50
CA TYR A 294 -1.54 28.85 21.58
C TYR A 294 -2.20 29.34 20.29
N PHE A 295 -3.04 28.49 19.66
CA PHE A 295 -3.74 28.89 18.43
C PHE A 295 -4.64 30.12 18.63
N LYS A 296 -5.19 30.29 19.83
CA LYS A 296 -5.99 31.46 20.23
C LYS A 296 -5.27 32.80 19.98
N GLU A 297 -3.96 32.86 20.11
CA GLU A 297 -3.19 34.07 19.83
C GLU A 297 -3.29 34.46 18.34
N VAL A 298 -3.05 33.49 17.45
CA VAL A 298 -3.15 33.65 15.98
C VAL A 298 -4.58 34.04 15.56
N ALA A 299 -5.58 33.34 16.12
CA ALA A 299 -6.99 33.65 15.82
C ALA A 299 -7.38 35.06 16.30
N THR A 300 -6.90 35.47 17.47
CA THR A 300 -7.14 36.82 18.01
C THR A 300 -6.47 37.90 17.15
N ASP A 301 -5.25 37.66 16.71
CA ASP A 301 -4.53 38.61 15.80
C ASP A 301 -5.25 38.75 14.47
N ALA A 302 -5.72 37.61 13.90
CA ALA A 302 -6.51 37.65 12.66
C ALA A 302 -7.83 38.44 12.81
N MET A 303 -8.53 38.29 13.95
CA MET A 303 -9.72 39.10 14.26
C MET A 303 -9.39 40.60 14.36
N ASN A 304 -8.27 40.96 15.00
CA ASN A 304 -7.84 42.35 15.15
C ASN A 304 -7.46 42.96 13.81
N ILE A 305 -6.73 42.24 12.97
CA ILE A 305 -6.38 42.64 11.60
C ILE A 305 -7.64 42.83 10.76
N ALA A 306 -8.59 41.89 10.84
CA ALA A 306 -9.86 41.97 10.13
C ALA A 306 -10.69 43.18 10.56
N ARG A 307 -10.79 43.44 11.87
CA ARG A 307 -11.52 44.60 12.43
C ARG A 307 -10.95 45.93 11.97
N THR A 308 -9.63 46.00 11.82
CA THR A 308 -8.95 47.18 11.37
C THR A 308 -9.13 47.43 9.87
N ASN A 309 -8.94 46.38 9.06
CA ASN A 309 -8.92 46.52 7.60
C ASN A 309 -10.32 46.45 6.96
N TRP A 310 -11.25 45.70 7.60
CA TRP A 310 -12.61 45.46 7.08
C TRP A 310 -13.65 45.59 8.20
N PRO A 311 -13.95 46.81 8.69
CA PRO A 311 -14.83 47.03 9.84
C PRO A 311 -16.27 46.53 9.65
N SER A 312 -16.68 46.32 8.37
CA SER A 312 -18.01 45.82 8.03
C SER A 312 -18.13 44.31 8.11
N VAL A 313 -17.05 43.58 8.33
CA VAL A 313 -17.02 42.11 8.41
C VAL A 313 -16.83 41.70 9.87
N ASN A 314 -17.74 40.81 10.32
CA ASN A 314 -17.65 40.23 11.65
C ASN A 314 -16.82 38.93 11.62
N VAL A 315 -15.68 38.91 12.30
CA VAL A 315 -14.81 37.74 12.42
C VAL A 315 -14.86 37.25 13.86
N CYS A 316 -15.31 36.01 14.06
CA CYS A 316 -15.45 35.35 15.37
C CYS A 316 -14.51 34.13 15.47
N TYR A 317 -14.02 33.86 16.67
CA TYR A 317 -13.27 32.66 17.02
C TYR A 317 -14.00 31.84 18.07
N ASN A 318 -14.16 30.54 17.83
CA ASN A 318 -14.75 29.59 18.77
C ASN A 318 -13.77 28.41 18.97
N GLU A 319 -13.31 28.23 20.20
CA GLU A 319 -12.49 27.10 20.60
C GLU A 319 -13.39 25.98 21.15
N LEU A 320 -13.37 24.80 20.50
CA LEU A 320 -14.21 23.67 20.87
C LEU A 320 -13.49 22.66 21.78
N SER A 321 -12.16 22.79 21.88
CA SER A 321 -11.31 21.99 22.78
C SER A 321 -10.46 22.97 23.58
N ASP A 322 -10.23 22.71 24.86
CA ASP A 322 -9.47 23.60 25.73
C ASP A 322 -7.99 23.65 25.35
N ASP A 323 -7.41 24.85 25.36
CA ASP A 323 -5.98 25.12 25.22
C ASP A 323 -5.27 24.46 24.03
N ILE A 324 -5.74 24.74 22.81
CA ILE A 324 -5.14 24.20 21.58
C ILE A 324 -3.74 24.79 21.37
N ILE A 325 -2.72 23.93 21.54
CA ILE A 325 -1.31 24.25 21.32
C ILE A 325 -0.86 23.67 19.97
N LEU A 326 -0.29 24.48 19.10
CA LEU A 326 0.31 24.08 17.83
C LEU A 326 1.83 24.06 17.95
N TYR A 327 2.47 23.08 17.29
CA TYR A 327 3.93 23.08 17.11
C TYR A 327 4.26 23.34 15.64
N ALA A 328 4.32 24.63 15.28
CA ALA A 328 4.46 25.12 13.90
C ALA A 328 5.17 26.49 13.88
N ASP A 329 5.37 27.05 12.70
CA ASP A 329 5.80 28.45 12.54
C ASP A 329 4.58 29.37 12.68
N GLN A 330 4.52 30.12 13.79
CA GLN A 330 3.41 31.00 14.12
C GLN A 330 3.15 32.06 13.03
N GLY A 331 4.21 32.59 12.43
CA GLY A 331 4.10 33.60 11.35
C GLY A 331 3.49 33.04 10.09
N GLN A 332 3.91 31.83 9.68
CA GLN A 332 3.34 31.15 8.51
C GLN A 332 1.88 30.75 8.75
N ILE A 333 1.54 30.21 9.93
CA ILE A 333 0.14 29.89 10.28
C ILE A 333 -0.72 31.15 10.30
N SER A 334 -0.24 32.25 10.90
CA SER A 334 -0.94 33.54 10.89
C SER A 334 -1.19 34.03 9.46
N GLN A 335 -0.19 33.93 8.58
CA GLN A 335 -0.33 34.29 7.16
C GLN A 335 -1.38 33.44 6.44
N VAL A 336 -1.45 32.12 6.71
CA VAL A 336 -2.48 31.22 6.17
C VAL A 336 -3.87 31.66 6.61
N ILE A 337 -4.08 31.88 7.90
CA ILE A 337 -5.40 32.30 8.44
C ILE A 337 -5.82 33.64 7.84
N ASN A 338 -4.93 34.64 7.84
CA ASN A 338 -5.21 35.96 7.26
C ASN A 338 -5.55 35.89 5.77
N ASN A 339 -4.88 35.03 5.03
CA ASN A 339 -5.16 34.82 3.61
C ASN A 339 -6.56 34.24 3.35
N ILE A 340 -6.99 33.23 4.17
CA ILE A 340 -8.33 32.66 4.05
C ILE A 340 -9.40 33.69 4.45
N VAL A 341 -9.20 34.41 5.54
CA VAL A 341 -10.10 35.50 5.97
C VAL A 341 -10.21 36.59 4.89
N LYS A 342 -9.07 37.03 4.29
CA LYS A 342 -9.07 37.95 3.16
C LYS A 342 -9.87 37.45 1.96
N ASN A 343 -9.73 36.12 1.63
CA ASN A 343 -10.49 35.52 0.55
C ASN A 343 -12.00 35.52 0.84
N ALA A 344 -12.41 35.27 2.07
CA ALA A 344 -13.80 35.35 2.50
C ALA A 344 -14.37 36.77 2.34
N VAL A 345 -13.64 37.78 2.81
CA VAL A 345 -14.03 39.20 2.64
C VAL A 345 -14.16 39.56 1.17
N GLN A 346 -13.21 39.15 0.34
CA GLN A 346 -13.24 39.40 -1.11
C GLN A 346 -14.37 38.62 -1.83
N ALA A 347 -14.89 37.56 -1.25
CA ALA A 347 -16.10 36.88 -1.72
C ALA A 347 -17.40 37.52 -1.22
N GLY A 348 -17.31 38.70 -0.58
CA GLY A 348 -18.47 39.43 -0.09
C GLY A 348 -19.02 38.95 1.24
N ALA A 349 -18.26 38.18 2.01
CA ALA A 349 -18.69 37.67 3.31
C ALA A 349 -18.92 38.80 4.31
N ARG A 350 -19.98 38.67 5.10
CA ARG A 350 -20.27 39.53 6.25
C ARG A 350 -19.86 38.87 7.57
N ASN A 351 -19.91 37.58 7.63
CA ASN A 351 -19.55 36.80 8.81
C ASN A 351 -18.49 35.74 8.43
N VAL A 352 -17.41 35.73 9.20
CA VAL A 352 -16.38 34.72 9.13
C VAL A 352 -16.21 34.07 10.50
N THR A 353 -16.32 32.77 10.59
CA THR A 353 -16.16 32.04 11.85
C THR A 353 -14.96 31.10 11.76
N ILE A 354 -14.03 31.27 12.68
CA ILE A 354 -12.88 30.38 12.87
C ILE A 354 -13.22 29.44 14.01
N THR A 355 -13.22 28.13 13.78
CA THR A 355 -13.42 27.12 14.84
C THR A 355 -12.21 26.21 14.91
N ALA A 356 -11.75 25.90 16.10
CA ALA A 356 -10.64 24.98 16.32
C ALA A 356 -11.05 23.87 17.28
N SER A 357 -10.64 22.64 16.97
CA SER A 357 -10.91 21.43 17.75
C SER A 357 -9.78 20.42 17.59
N ILE A 358 -9.68 19.47 18.50
CA ILE A 358 -8.79 18.31 18.40
C ILE A 358 -9.64 17.08 18.03
N ASP A 359 -9.21 16.32 17.02
CA ASP A 359 -9.90 15.10 16.64
C ASP A 359 -9.48 13.89 17.51
N LYS A 360 -10.08 12.71 17.22
CA LYS A 360 -9.78 11.47 17.97
C LYS A 360 -8.35 10.93 17.73
N ARG A 361 -7.61 11.51 16.78
CA ARG A 361 -6.23 11.12 16.42
C ARG A 361 -5.21 12.15 16.88
N ASP A 362 -5.58 13.02 17.81
CA ASP A 362 -4.79 14.15 18.31
C ASP A 362 -4.37 15.17 17.22
N CYS A 363 -5.07 15.19 16.07
CA CYS A 363 -4.87 16.19 15.04
C CYS A 363 -5.70 17.45 15.34
N THR A 364 -5.10 18.61 15.21
CA THR A 364 -5.82 19.87 15.31
C THR A 364 -6.58 20.16 14.01
N LEU A 365 -7.89 20.33 14.11
CA LEU A 365 -8.78 20.74 13.03
C LEU A 365 -9.17 22.20 13.19
N ILE A 366 -8.80 23.04 12.22
CA ILE A 366 -9.19 24.43 12.16
C ILE A 366 -10.12 24.64 10.98
N ASN A 367 -11.39 24.97 11.23
CA ASN A 367 -12.36 25.28 10.20
C ASN A 367 -12.58 26.78 10.12
N ILE A 368 -12.48 27.32 8.92
CA ILE A 368 -12.77 28.73 8.64
C ILE A 368 -13.97 28.75 7.69
N SER A 369 -15.11 29.20 8.20
CA SER A 369 -16.36 29.27 7.48
C SER A 369 -16.76 30.71 7.22
N ASN A 370 -17.37 30.97 6.06
CA ASN A 370 -17.84 32.28 5.68
C ASN A 370 -19.16 32.21 4.85
N ASP A 371 -19.95 33.27 4.91
CA ASP A 371 -21.24 33.46 4.22
C ASP A 371 -21.10 34.22 2.89
N GLY A 372 -19.91 34.26 2.29
CA GLY A 372 -19.67 34.88 0.99
C GLY A 372 -20.19 34.07 -0.19
N GLU A 373 -20.03 34.61 -1.40
CA GLU A 373 -20.44 33.93 -2.64
C GLU A 373 -19.77 32.55 -2.76
N PRO A 374 -20.56 31.51 -3.14
CA PRO A 374 -20.02 30.16 -3.29
C PRO A 374 -19.10 30.05 -4.50
N LEU A 375 -18.15 29.12 -4.41
CA LEU A 375 -17.27 28.76 -5.52
C LEU A 375 -18.00 27.86 -6.52
N SER A 376 -17.87 28.15 -7.83
CA SER A 376 -18.35 27.24 -8.87
C SER A 376 -17.60 25.91 -8.83
N GLU A 377 -18.20 24.82 -9.32
CA GLU A 377 -17.57 23.48 -9.37
C GLU A 377 -16.22 23.54 -10.09
N SER A 378 -16.13 24.22 -11.22
CA SER A 378 -14.88 24.41 -11.96
C SER A 378 -13.81 25.17 -11.19
N SER A 379 -14.20 26.11 -10.33
CA SER A 379 -13.31 26.87 -9.47
C SER A 379 -12.81 26.06 -8.27
N GLN A 380 -13.64 25.12 -7.76
CA GLN A 380 -13.25 24.27 -6.63
C GLN A 380 -12.10 23.31 -7.00
N GLU A 381 -12.08 22.78 -8.22
CA GLU A 381 -11.01 21.92 -8.73
C GLU A 381 -9.66 22.65 -8.86
N GLN A 382 -9.71 23.94 -9.19
CA GLN A 382 -8.53 24.76 -9.48
C GLN A 382 -8.10 25.67 -8.33
N LEU A 383 -8.81 25.63 -7.20
CA LEU A 383 -8.67 26.54 -6.07
C LEU A 383 -7.24 26.68 -5.52
N PHE A 384 -6.48 25.58 -5.54
CA PHE A 384 -5.10 25.53 -5.06
C PHE A 384 -4.05 25.58 -6.18
N VAL A 385 -4.49 25.77 -7.43
CA VAL A 385 -3.58 25.97 -8.56
C VAL A 385 -2.97 27.38 -8.49
N PRO A 386 -1.65 27.55 -8.53
CA PRO A 386 -1.03 28.85 -8.49
C PRO A 386 -1.55 29.76 -9.63
N PHE A 387 -1.75 31.04 -9.32
CA PHE A 387 -2.26 32.09 -10.24
C PHE A 387 -3.70 31.89 -10.74
N PHE A 388 -4.40 30.86 -10.30
CA PHE A 388 -5.81 30.74 -10.57
C PHE A 388 -6.59 31.76 -9.73
N THR A 389 -7.38 32.58 -10.40
CA THR A 389 -8.24 33.58 -9.76
C THR A 389 -9.54 33.77 -10.53
N THR A 390 -10.64 33.92 -9.83
CA THR A 390 -11.95 34.31 -10.37
C THR A 390 -12.19 35.83 -10.32
N LYS A 391 -11.22 36.60 -9.79
CA LYS A 391 -11.36 38.01 -9.47
C LYS A 391 -10.67 38.95 -10.50
N GLY A 392 -10.30 38.43 -11.65
CA GLY A 392 -9.59 39.17 -12.70
C GLY A 392 -8.28 39.81 -12.18
N SER A 393 -8.00 41.05 -12.56
CA SER A 393 -6.76 41.76 -12.19
C SER A 393 -6.61 42.12 -10.70
N ALA A 394 -7.70 42.03 -9.91
CA ALA A 394 -7.69 42.30 -8.48
C ALA A 394 -7.18 41.12 -7.62
N GLY A 395 -7.10 39.94 -8.19
CA GLY A 395 -6.65 38.71 -7.51
C GLY A 395 -5.32 38.19 -8.03
N THR A 396 -4.32 38.01 -7.16
CA THR A 396 -3.01 37.44 -7.55
C THR A 396 -3.06 35.94 -7.83
N GLY A 397 -4.12 35.25 -7.38
CA GLY A 397 -4.26 33.78 -7.51
C GLY A 397 -3.21 32.94 -6.78
N VAL A 398 -2.36 33.59 -5.96
CA VAL A 398 -1.24 32.90 -5.28
C VAL A 398 -1.58 32.53 -3.83
N GLY A 399 -2.54 33.20 -3.22
CA GLY A 399 -2.78 33.10 -1.78
C GLY A 399 -3.04 31.68 -1.28
N LEU A 400 -3.99 30.95 -1.86
CA LEU A 400 -4.36 29.61 -1.40
C LEU A 400 -3.29 28.56 -1.74
N SER A 401 -2.61 28.67 -2.88
CA SER A 401 -1.49 27.80 -3.22
C SER A 401 -0.31 27.98 -2.27
N LEU A 402 0.00 29.23 -1.91
CA LEU A 402 1.00 29.59 -0.90
C LEU A 402 0.60 29.04 0.49
N SER A 403 -0.66 29.20 0.89
CA SER A 403 -1.18 28.67 2.15
C SER A 403 -1.02 27.15 2.23
N ARG A 404 -1.34 26.44 1.15
CA ARG A 404 -1.18 24.97 1.07
C ARG A 404 0.30 24.57 1.22
N GLN A 405 1.21 25.30 0.62
CA GLN A 405 2.64 25.00 0.69
C GLN A 405 3.22 25.29 2.08
N MET A 406 2.85 26.42 2.72
CA MET A 406 3.22 26.72 4.10
C MET A 406 2.73 25.66 5.08
N LEU A 407 1.49 25.21 4.94
CA LEU A 407 0.94 24.15 5.77
C LEU A 407 1.68 22.84 5.57
N ARG A 408 2.00 22.44 4.32
CA ARG A 408 2.81 21.24 4.04
C ARG A 408 4.18 21.31 4.72
N LEU A 409 4.85 22.45 4.66
CA LEU A 409 6.13 22.63 5.34
C LEU A 409 6.01 22.52 6.86
N ASN A 410 4.85 22.84 7.44
CA ASN A 410 4.57 22.69 8.87
C ASN A 410 3.98 21.30 9.25
N GLY A 411 3.84 20.38 8.29
CA GLY A 411 3.32 19.03 8.53
C GLY A 411 1.79 18.94 8.44
N GLY A 412 1.13 20.01 7.98
CA GLY A 412 -0.32 20.09 7.87
C GLY A 412 -0.84 20.09 6.44
N THR A 413 -2.14 20.18 6.30
CA THR A 413 -2.82 20.29 4.99
C THR A 413 -4.04 21.20 5.08
N ILE A 414 -4.50 21.69 3.91
CA ILE A 414 -5.72 22.47 3.75
C ILE A 414 -6.60 21.85 2.68
N LYS A 415 -7.91 21.83 2.92
CA LYS A 415 -8.93 21.39 1.96
C LYS A 415 -10.16 22.30 2.00
N LEU A 416 -10.87 22.37 0.89
CA LEU A 416 -12.23 22.89 0.84
C LEU A 416 -13.17 21.78 1.32
N ALA A 417 -13.81 21.97 2.48
CA ALA A 417 -14.72 20.99 3.05
C ALA A 417 -16.10 21.06 2.38
N SER A 418 -16.58 22.29 2.12
CA SER A 418 -17.84 22.55 1.41
C SER A 418 -17.85 23.97 0.86
N SER A 419 -18.60 24.19 -0.23
CA SER A 419 -18.94 25.51 -0.72
C SER A 419 -20.36 25.45 -1.25
N THR A 420 -21.29 26.03 -0.48
CA THR A 420 -22.72 26.07 -0.76
C THR A 420 -23.19 27.53 -0.78
N ARG A 421 -24.44 27.78 -1.14
CA ARG A 421 -25.02 29.13 -1.09
C ARG A 421 -25.11 29.70 0.32
N GLU A 422 -25.06 28.83 1.33
CA GLU A 422 -25.17 29.27 2.73
C GLU A 422 -23.79 29.48 3.36
N LEU A 423 -22.82 28.59 3.05
CA LEU A 423 -21.54 28.59 3.73
C LEU A 423 -20.42 27.96 2.87
N THR A 424 -19.28 28.64 2.83
CA THR A 424 -18.02 28.11 2.32
C THR A 424 -17.11 27.78 3.51
N VAL A 425 -16.57 26.53 3.57
CA VAL A 425 -15.78 26.05 4.69
C VAL A 425 -14.42 25.54 4.20
N PHE A 426 -13.34 26.14 4.70
CA PHE A 426 -11.98 25.62 4.58
C PHE A 426 -11.58 24.88 5.85
N THR A 427 -11.03 23.70 5.72
CA THR A 427 -10.50 22.91 6.84
C THR A 427 -8.99 22.80 6.74
N ILE A 428 -8.30 23.20 7.78
CA ILE A 428 -6.86 23.01 8.00
C ILE A 428 -6.70 21.87 8.99
N ILE A 429 -5.74 20.96 8.74
CA ILE A 429 -5.38 19.84 9.60
C ILE A 429 -3.90 19.98 9.92
N LEU A 430 -3.55 19.98 11.21
CA LEU A 430 -2.18 20.10 11.73
C LEU A 430 -1.92 19.03 12.78
#